data_f72429517812013c7114d0087bfdc79b
#
_entry.id   f72429517812013c7114d0087bfdc79b
#
_cell.length_a   1.000
_cell.length_b   1.000
_cell.length_c   1.000
_cell.angle_alpha   90.00
_cell.angle_beta   90.00
_cell.angle_gamma   90.00
#
_symmetry.space_group_name_H-M   'P 1'
#
loop_
_entity.id
_entity.type
_entity.pdbx_description
1 polymer ?
#
loop_
_entity_poly.entity_id
_entity_poly.type
_entity_poly.pdbx_seq_one_letter_code
_entity_poly.pdbx_strand_id
1 'polypeptide(L)'
;MHINILNKITFLSLITILFQGFLIAQEEIVEETVVISAKYPIPLSEVIGSVDSISLKDIESRQVSDLRDLLDNTIGVSVTKDVYAGRTFNNTISIRGMGDKRVNLLIDGVRFGETYNGYGRDLVDTELLKRVEILKGPSSALYGSDGLAGALLYITKDPSDLATDNSLYQSITAGYDSDNEHSKLSYLAANVGERMEGLIQVTTRDLSETELHDDATKKPNPFSGEQSSVFLKGKYLISDNLGLTLTFDNQEWEGDIKLSSDLGTSGYPQMISTTSAIGDDDGSRDRVTLSFDFS
;
A
#
# COMPACT_ATOMS: atom_id res chain seq x y z
N MET A 1 -38.82 19.44 -27.84
CA MET A 1 -37.36 19.41 -27.89
C MET A 1 -36.94 18.01 -28.40
N HIS A 2 -36.89 17.85 -29.74
CA HIS A 2 -36.56 16.58 -30.39
C HIS A 2 -35.04 16.48 -30.54
N ILE A 3 -34.39 15.78 -29.64
CA ILE A 3 -32.98 15.41 -29.81
C ILE A 3 -32.93 14.26 -30.82
N ASN A 4 -32.31 14.54 -31.95
CA ASN A 4 -32.29 13.73 -33.15
C ASN A 4 -31.69 12.35 -32.87
N ILE A 5 -32.45 11.28 -33.06
CA ILE A 5 -32.09 9.88 -32.90
C ILE A 5 -30.80 9.52 -33.69
N LEU A 6 -30.58 10.24 -34.80
CA LEU A 6 -29.39 10.07 -35.65
C LEU A 6 -28.08 10.41 -34.91
N ASN A 7 -28.07 11.42 -34.02
CA ASN A 7 -26.88 11.79 -33.24
C ASN A 7 -26.57 10.78 -32.11
N LYS A 8 -27.57 10.07 -31.59
CA LYS A 8 -27.36 8.99 -30.62
C LYS A 8 -26.77 7.72 -31.25
N ILE A 9 -27.16 7.41 -32.45
CA ILE A 9 -26.65 6.24 -33.20
C ILE A 9 -25.18 6.48 -33.60
N THR A 10 -24.83 7.70 -34.05
CA THR A 10 -23.44 8.05 -34.38
C THR A 10 -22.55 8.09 -33.15
N PHE A 11 -23.05 8.53 -32.00
CA PHE A 11 -22.29 8.53 -30.75
C PHE A 11 -22.07 7.11 -30.21
N LEU A 12 -23.07 6.25 -30.30
CA LEU A 12 -22.98 4.84 -29.90
C LEU A 12 -22.05 4.03 -30.82
N SER A 13 -22.03 4.31 -32.13
CA SER A 13 -21.13 3.65 -33.09
C SER A 13 -19.67 4.11 -32.91
N LEU A 14 -19.44 5.35 -32.52
CA LEU A 14 -18.09 5.87 -32.21
C LEU A 14 -17.50 5.22 -30.94
N ILE A 15 -18.32 5.00 -29.91
CA ILE A 15 -17.93 4.29 -28.69
C ILE A 15 -17.60 2.83 -28.99
N THR A 16 -18.36 2.18 -29.88
CA THR A 16 -18.12 0.76 -30.24
C THR A 16 -16.83 0.58 -31.05
N ILE A 17 -16.45 1.56 -31.87
CA ILE A 17 -15.20 1.53 -32.65
C ILE A 17 -13.99 1.79 -31.73
N LEU A 18 -14.13 2.65 -30.71
CA LEU A 18 -13.09 2.87 -29.69
C LEU A 18 -12.86 1.64 -28.79
N PHE A 19 -13.89 0.80 -28.60
CA PHE A 19 -13.78 -0.42 -27.79
C PHE A 19 -13.20 -1.63 -28.56
N GLN A 20 -13.22 -1.64 -29.88
CA GLN A 20 -12.68 -2.75 -30.67
C GLN A 20 -11.15 -2.76 -30.81
N GLY A 21 -10.46 -1.69 -30.40
CA GLY A 21 -9.00 -1.59 -30.38
C GLY A 21 -8.33 -2.22 -29.14
N PHE A 22 -9.08 -2.73 -28.16
CA PHE A 22 -8.53 -3.12 -26.84
C PHE A 22 -8.53 -4.62 -26.54
N LEU A 23 -8.74 -5.47 -27.55
CA LEU A 23 -8.55 -6.91 -27.40
C LEU A 23 -7.16 -7.33 -27.93
N ILE A 24 -6.11 -6.83 -27.28
CA ILE A 24 -4.81 -7.49 -27.31
C ILE A 24 -4.94 -8.63 -26.29
N ALA A 25 -4.92 -9.86 -26.76
CA ALA A 25 -4.78 -11.02 -25.89
C ALA A 25 -3.45 -10.88 -25.16
N GLN A 26 -3.52 -10.54 -23.89
CA GLN A 26 -2.39 -10.59 -22.99
C GLN A 26 -2.05 -12.07 -22.81
N GLU A 27 -0.96 -12.50 -23.39
CA GLU A 27 -0.37 -13.81 -23.11
C GLU A 27 -0.08 -13.82 -21.60
N GLU A 28 -0.76 -14.68 -20.86
CA GLU A 28 -0.58 -14.82 -19.40
C GLU A 28 0.82 -15.43 -19.19
N ILE A 29 1.80 -14.56 -18.99
CA ILE A 29 3.11 -14.98 -18.53
C ILE A 29 2.87 -15.48 -17.10
N VAL A 30 2.86 -16.79 -16.92
CA VAL A 30 2.87 -17.41 -15.59
C VAL A 30 4.25 -17.15 -15.03
N GLU A 31 4.43 -16.00 -14.41
CA GLU A 31 5.67 -15.61 -13.75
C GLU A 31 5.84 -16.53 -12.54
N GLU A 32 6.91 -17.33 -12.57
CA GLU A 32 7.27 -18.17 -11.43
C GLU A 32 7.48 -17.24 -10.22
N THR A 33 6.69 -17.45 -9.14
CA THR A 33 6.74 -16.56 -7.98
C THR A 33 8.11 -16.67 -7.31
N VAL A 34 8.89 -15.62 -7.38
CA VAL A 34 10.23 -15.54 -6.80
C VAL A 34 10.14 -14.78 -5.49
N VAL A 35 10.68 -15.35 -4.43
CA VAL A 35 10.64 -14.77 -3.07
C VAL A 35 12.01 -14.21 -2.72
N ILE A 36 12.07 -12.95 -2.33
CA ILE A 36 13.30 -12.24 -1.93
C ILE A 36 13.57 -12.39 -0.42
N SER A 37 12.73 -13.09 0.30
CA SER A 37 12.82 -13.27 1.76
C SER A 37 14.13 -13.89 2.26
N ALA A 38 14.91 -14.51 1.38
CA ALA A 38 16.24 -15.06 1.68
C ALA A 38 17.40 -14.08 1.38
N LYS A 39 17.13 -12.81 1.04
CA LYS A 39 18.03 -11.76 0.56
C LYS A 39 18.54 -11.94 -0.89
N TYR A 40 18.08 -12.95 -1.57
CA TYR A 40 18.27 -13.18 -3.01
C TYR A 40 17.02 -13.87 -3.56
N PRO A 41 16.73 -13.71 -4.86
CA PRO A 41 15.56 -14.34 -5.47
C PRO A 41 15.69 -15.86 -5.45
N ILE A 42 14.67 -16.55 -4.90
CA ILE A 42 14.53 -18.01 -4.93
C ILE A 42 13.07 -18.36 -5.25
N PRO A 43 12.80 -19.49 -5.87
CA PRO A 43 11.45 -20.00 -6.03
C PRO A 43 10.75 -20.16 -4.68
N LEU A 44 9.47 -19.82 -4.59
CA LEU A 44 8.70 -19.97 -3.37
C LEU A 44 8.73 -21.41 -2.84
N SER A 45 8.78 -22.40 -3.72
CA SER A 45 8.86 -23.82 -3.40
C SER A 45 10.18 -24.24 -2.70
N GLU A 46 11.23 -23.44 -2.82
CA GLU A 46 12.55 -23.69 -2.22
C GLU A 46 12.78 -22.94 -0.90
N VAL A 47 11.83 -22.07 -0.52
CA VAL A 47 11.95 -21.30 0.72
C VAL A 47 11.85 -22.19 1.93
N ILE A 48 12.87 -22.13 2.80
CA ILE A 48 12.84 -22.79 4.10
C ILE A 48 12.08 -21.90 5.07
N GLY A 49 10.84 -22.27 5.40
CA GLY A 49 9.99 -21.51 6.32
C GLY A 49 8.56 -21.35 5.82
N SER A 50 7.77 -20.60 6.56
CA SER A 50 6.40 -20.26 6.18
C SER A 50 6.39 -18.85 5.55
N VAL A 51 6.27 -18.81 4.24
CA VAL A 51 6.21 -17.56 3.46
C VAL A 51 4.92 -17.52 2.66
N ASP A 52 4.27 -16.38 2.65
CA ASP A 52 3.18 -16.06 1.73
C ASP A 52 3.62 -14.94 0.79
N SER A 53 3.08 -14.93 -0.41
CA SER A 53 3.27 -13.87 -1.39
C SER A 53 1.93 -13.38 -1.90
N ILE A 54 1.73 -12.07 -1.90
CA ILE A 54 0.56 -11.40 -2.47
C ILE A 54 1.05 -10.70 -3.73
N SER A 55 0.58 -11.14 -4.88
CA SER A 55 1.03 -10.64 -6.19
C SER A 55 0.32 -9.33 -6.58
N LEU A 56 0.85 -8.62 -7.59
CA LEU A 56 0.18 -7.47 -8.19
C LEU A 56 -1.24 -7.81 -8.65
N LYS A 57 -1.43 -8.97 -9.29
CA LYS A 57 -2.74 -9.45 -9.73
C LYS A 57 -3.72 -9.61 -8.56
N ASP A 58 -3.25 -10.09 -7.40
CA ASP A 58 -4.08 -10.20 -6.20
C ASP A 58 -4.46 -8.82 -5.66
N ILE A 59 -3.52 -7.89 -5.64
CA ILE A 59 -3.74 -6.51 -5.19
C ILE A 59 -4.80 -5.83 -6.07
N GLU A 60 -4.63 -5.89 -7.38
CA GLU A 60 -5.53 -5.27 -8.34
C GLU A 60 -6.91 -5.93 -8.39
N SER A 61 -6.97 -7.27 -8.42
CA SER A 61 -8.24 -8.00 -8.50
C SER A 61 -9.12 -7.82 -7.25
N ARG A 62 -8.49 -7.61 -6.10
CA ARG A 62 -9.18 -7.38 -4.82
C ARG A 62 -9.47 -5.91 -4.58
N GLN A 63 -9.03 -5.00 -5.46
CA GLN A 63 -9.21 -3.55 -5.32
C GLN A 63 -8.73 -3.05 -3.93
N VAL A 64 -7.57 -3.53 -3.50
CA VAL A 64 -7.02 -3.22 -2.19
C VAL A 64 -6.97 -1.70 -1.97
N SER A 65 -7.62 -1.22 -0.93
CA SER A 65 -7.67 0.21 -0.59
C SER A 65 -6.64 0.59 0.47
N ASP A 66 -6.43 -0.28 1.44
CA ASP A 66 -5.52 -0.04 2.56
C ASP A 66 -4.70 -1.30 2.92
N LEU A 67 -3.87 -1.17 3.94
CA LEU A 67 -3.03 -2.25 4.44
C LEU A 67 -3.83 -3.40 5.06
N ARG A 68 -4.98 -3.12 5.64
CA ARG A 68 -5.85 -4.14 6.23
C ARG A 68 -6.45 -5.01 5.13
N ASP A 69 -7.02 -4.41 4.09
CA ASP A 69 -7.54 -5.13 2.93
C ASP A 69 -6.47 -5.99 2.27
N LEU A 70 -5.24 -5.46 2.22
CA LEU A 70 -4.10 -6.15 1.65
C LEU A 70 -3.81 -7.47 2.38
N LEU A 71 -3.87 -7.47 3.72
CA LEU A 71 -3.41 -8.56 4.57
C LEU A 71 -4.53 -9.44 5.13
N ASP A 72 -5.80 -9.03 5.07
CA ASP A 72 -6.94 -9.70 5.71
C ASP A 72 -7.12 -11.17 5.30
N ASN A 73 -6.74 -11.53 4.08
CA ASN A 73 -6.84 -12.90 3.59
C ASN A 73 -5.59 -13.75 3.85
N THR A 74 -4.61 -13.22 4.61
CA THR A 74 -3.37 -13.93 4.88
C THR A 74 -3.47 -14.70 6.19
N ILE A 75 -3.43 -16.03 6.12
CA ILE A 75 -3.57 -16.89 7.30
C ILE A 75 -2.49 -16.59 8.34
N GLY A 76 -2.91 -16.28 9.57
CA GLY A 76 -2.01 -16.01 10.69
C GLY A 76 -1.41 -14.60 10.68
N VAL A 77 -1.90 -13.72 9.83
CA VAL A 77 -1.60 -12.29 9.86
C VAL A 77 -2.87 -11.53 10.21
N SER A 78 -2.76 -10.51 11.02
CA SER A 78 -3.88 -9.61 11.29
C SER A 78 -3.40 -8.17 11.38
N VAL A 79 -4.25 -7.26 10.91
CA VAL A 79 -4.05 -5.82 11.01
C VAL A 79 -5.15 -5.27 11.89
N THR A 80 -4.76 -4.64 13.00
CA THR A 80 -5.70 -3.96 13.89
C THR A 80 -5.52 -2.48 13.67
N LYS A 81 -6.57 -1.82 13.22
CA LYS A 81 -6.63 -0.36 13.17
C LYS A 81 -6.87 0.14 14.58
N ASP A 82 -5.89 0.78 15.17
CA ASP A 82 -5.93 1.21 16.56
C ASP A 82 -5.85 2.73 16.62
N VAL A 83 -6.85 3.34 17.23
CA VAL A 83 -6.84 4.77 17.50
C VAL A 83 -6.32 4.97 18.92
N TYR A 84 -5.04 5.24 19.05
CA TYR A 84 -4.42 5.45 20.35
C TYR A 84 -4.04 6.91 20.57
N ALA A 85 -4.51 7.48 21.65
CA ALA A 85 -4.17 8.84 22.09
C ALA A 85 -4.44 9.94 21.05
N GLY A 86 -5.51 9.80 20.27
CA GLY A 86 -5.88 10.77 19.22
C GLY A 86 -5.14 10.58 17.89
N ARG A 87 -4.35 9.54 17.75
CA ARG A 87 -3.64 9.21 16.52
C ARG A 87 -4.49 8.31 15.63
N THR A 88 -4.66 8.71 14.39
CA THR A 88 -5.57 8.07 13.44
C THR A 88 -4.92 7.05 12.54
N PHE A 89 -3.63 7.24 12.26
CA PHE A 89 -2.86 6.41 11.34
C PHE A 89 -1.97 5.42 12.10
N ASN A 90 -2.58 4.64 12.99
CA ASN A 90 -1.87 3.64 13.79
C ASN A 90 -2.46 2.25 13.51
N ASN A 91 -1.80 1.49 12.66
CA ASN A 91 -2.15 0.11 12.42
C ASN A 91 -1.14 -0.81 13.10
N THR A 92 -1.62 -1.79 13.84
CA THR A 92 -0.76 -2.83 14.40
C THR A 92 -0.85 -4.07 13.55
N ILE A 93 0.29 -4.45 12.97
CA ILE A 93 0.42 -5.70 12.22
C ILE A 93 0.88 -6.78 13.18
N SER A 94 0.18 -7.90 13.24
CA SER A 94 0.60 -9.06 14.01
C SER A 94 0.71 -10.32 13.14
N ILE A 95 1.72 -11.13 13.42
CA ILE A 95 1.95 -12.42 12.79
C ILE A 95 1.86 -13.49 13.89
N ARG A 96 0.93 -14.45 13.74
CA ARG A 96 0.69 -15.52 14.71
C ARG A 96 0.44 -14.99 16.14
N GLY A 97 -0.29 -13.87 16.23
CA GLY A 97 -0.64 -13.23 17.51
C GLY A 97 0.50 -12.40 18.16
N MET A 98 1.65 -12.31 17.51
CA MET A 98 2.75 -11.46 17.96
C MET A 98 2.83 -10.22 17.07
N GLY A 99 2.52 -9.08 17.62
CA GLY A 99 2.47 -7.81 16.89
C GLY A 99 3.51 -6.81 17.34
N ASP A 100 3.27 -5.57 16.94
CA ASP A 100 4.04 -4.39 17.30
C ASP A 100 5.50 -4.48 16.81
N LYS A 101 6.46 -4.13 17.64
CA LYS A 101 7.90 -4.13 17.29
C LYS A 101 8.48 -5.50 16.92
N ARG A 102 7.70 -6.60 17.05
CA ARG A 102 8.15 -7.96 16.75
C ARG A 102 8.03 -8.33 15.28
N VAL A 103 7.46 -7.46 14.45
CA VAL A 103 7.35 -7.62 13.00
C VAL A 103 8.25 -6.59 12.33
N ASN A 104 9.22 -7.05 11.53
CA ASN A 104 10.03 -6.16 10.71
C ASN A 104 9.26 -5.75 9.44
N LEU A 105 9.24 -4.46 9.15
CA LEU A 105 8.66 -3.90 7.94
C LEU A 105 9.77 -3.36 7.04
N LEU A 106 9.78 -3.79 5.78
CA LEU A 106 10.79 -3.38 4.80
C LEU A 106 10.11 -2.93 3.50
N ILE A 107 10.65 -1.89 2.87
CA ILE A 107 10.31 -1.50 1.49
C ILE A 107 11.57 -1.68 0.65
N ASP A 108 11.48 -2.46 -0.42
CA ASP A 108 12.60 -2.79 -1.31
C ASP A 108 13.85 -3.22 -0.54
N GLY A 109 13.66 -4.03 0.52
CA GLY A 109 14.73 -4.55 1.37
C GLY A 109 15.29 -3.57 2.42
N VAL A 110 14.86 -2.33 2.43
CA VAL A 110 15.26 -1.32 3.42
C VAL A 110 14.25 -1.27 4.55
N ARG A 111 14.72 -1.49 5.78
CA ARG A 111 13.86 -1.46 6.98
C ARG A 111 13.32 -0.04 7.21
N PHE A 112 12.05 0.06 7.55
CA PHE A 112 11.47 1.32 8.01
C PHE A 112 12.09 1.73 9.32
N GLY A 113 12.42 3.01 9.43
CA GLY A 113 12.77 3.61 10.71
C GLY A 113 11.58 3.49 11.69
N GLU A 114 11.87 3.11 12.92
CA GLU A 114 10.86 3.15 13.96
C GLU A 114 10.61 4.60 14.38
N THR A 115 9.36 5.01 14.29
CA THR A 115 8.89 6.21 14.97
C THR A 115 8.58 5.90 16.44
N TYR A 116 8.38 6.91 17.26
CA TYR A 116 7.97 6.75 18.64
C TYR A 116 6.69 5.89 18.73
N ASN A 117 6.73 4.81 19.50
CA ASN A 117 5.63 3.85 19.64
C ASN A 117 5.15 3.16 18.33
N GLY A 118 6.00 3.05 17.31
CA GLY A 118 5.64 2.39 16.06
C GLY A 118 4.70 3.18 15.16
N TYR A 119 4.40 4.41 15.51
CA TYR A 119 3.46 5.27 14.80
C TYR A 119 3.94 5.61 13.38
N GLY A 120 3.04 5.50 12.41
CA GLY A 120 3.32 5.78 11.00
C GLY A 120 4.22 4.75 10.29
N ARG A 121 4.68 3.70 10.98
CA ARG A 121 5.58 2.69 10.40
C ARG A 121 4.90 1.80 9.35
N ASP A 122 3.61 1.72 9.39
CA ASP A 122 2.75 0.89 8.54
C ASP A 122 2.03 1.68 7.44
N LEU A 123 2.29 2.98 7.34
CA LEU A 123 1.80 3.80 6.24
C LEU A 123 2.57 3.47 4.97
N VAL A 124 1.96 2.65 4.13
CA VAL A 124 2.47 2.27 2.81
C VAL A 124 1.36 2.50 1.80
N ASP A 125 1.67 3.24 0.74
CA ASP A 125 0.74 3.38 -0.37
C ASP A 125 0.64 2.07 -1.14
N THR A 126 -0.52 1.40 -1.07
CA THR A 126 -0.76 0.12 -1.74
C THR A 126 -0.66 0.21 -3.25
N GLU A 127 -0.88 1.38 -3.83
CA GLU A 127 -0.75 1.61 -5.27
C GLU A 127 0.70 1.49 -5.79
N LEU A 128 1.69 1.66 -4.90
CA LEU A 128 3.11 1.51 -5.26
C LEU A 128 3.54 0.05 -5.40
N LEU A 129 2.74 -0.89 -4.87
CA LEU A 129 3.19 -2.24 -4.64
C LEU A 129 3.09 -3.10 -5.90
N LYS A 130 4.18 -3.79 -6.21
CA LYS A 130 4.24 -4.92 -7.14
C LYS A 130 3.88 -6.23 -6.45
N ARG A 131 4.35 -6.40 -5.21
CA ARG A 131 4.19 -7.63 -4.44
C ARG A 131 4.44 -7.37 -2.96
N VAL A 132 3.81 -8.19 -2.11
CA VAL A 132 4.12 -8.23 -0.68
C VAL A 132 4.51 -9.65 -0.30
N GLU A 133 5.65 -9.80 0.35
CA GLU A 133 6.12 -11.08 0.86
C GLU A 133 6.07 -11.08 2.39
N ILE A 134 5.57 -12.15 2.96
CA ILE A 134 5.32 -12.27 4.39
C ILE A 134 6.05 -13.49 4.90
N LEU A 135 7.14 -13.27 5.63
CA LEU A 135 7.88 -14.33 6.31
C LEU A 135 7.32 -14.50 7.73
N LYS A 136 6.73 -15.66 8.01
CA LYS A 136 6.08 -15.98 9.29
C LYS A 136 6.99 -16.82 10.17
N GLY A 137 7.62 -16.19 11.14
CA GLY A 137 8.56 -16.81 12.07
C GLY A 137 9.78 -15.95 12.30
N PRO A 138 10.73 -16.39 13.12
CA PRO A 138 11.91 -15.62 13.45
C PRO A 138 12.68 -15.18 12.21
N SER A 139 12.81 -13.90 12.00
CA SER A 139 13.47 -13.28 10.84
C SER A 139 14.70 -12.46 11.23
N SER A 140 15.05 -12.43 12.52
CA SER A 140 16.12 -11.59 13.06
C SER A 140 17.50 -11.86 12.45
N ALA A 141 17.76 -13.12 12.05
CA ALA A 141 19.02 -13.47 11.39
C ALA A 141 19.16 -12.83 10.00
N LEU A 142 18.05 -12.56 9.32
CA LEU A 142 18.02 -11.97 7.97
C LEU A 142 17.87 -10.43 8.02
N TYR A 143 17.01 -9.93 8.91
CA TYR A 143 16.54 -8.55 8.89
C TYR A 143 16.83 -7.75 10.17
N GLY A 144 17.69 -8.29 11.04
CA GLY A 144 18.13 -7.61 12.26
C GLY A 144 17.16 -7.77 13.44
N SER A 145 17.38 -7.00 14.50
CA SER A 145 16.63 -7.06 15.75
C SER A 145 15.12 -6.94 15.52
N ASP A 146 14.36 -7.41 16.50
CA ASP A 146 12.90 -7.28 16.60
C ASP A 146 12.08 -8.21 15.69
N GLY A 147 12.65 -8.87 14.69
CA GLY A 147 11.97 -9.84 13.83
C GLY A 147 11.62 -11.17 14.50
N LEU A 148 10.98 -11.14 15.66
CA LEU A 148 10.60 -12.35 16.40
C LEU A 148 9.37 -13.03 15.82
N ALA A 149 8.40 -12.25 15.37
CA ALA A 149 7.16 -12.72 14.76
C ALA A 149 7.33 -13.00 13.27
N GLY A 150 8.14 -12.20 12.61
CA GLY A 150 8.35 -12.28 11.16
C GLY A 150 8.78 -10.98 10.53
N ALA A 151 8.65 -10.94 9.20
CA ALA A 151 8.90 -9.74 8.40
C ALA A 151 7.86 -9.61 7.28
N LEU A 152 7.49 -8.37 6.96
CA LEU A 152 6.79 -7.99 5.75
C LEU A 152 7.73 -7.22 4.83
N LEU A 153 7.84 -7.69 3.58
CA LEU A 153 8.62 -7.05 2.53
C LEU A 153 7.66 -6.50 1.48
N TYR A 154 7.55 -5.21 1.43
CA TYR A 154 6.85 -4.48 0.39
C TYR A 154 7.80 -4.27 -0.77
N ILE A 155 7.44 -4.76 -1.94
CA ILE A 155 8.23 -4.63 -3.17
C ILE A 155 7.47 -3.68 -4.08
N THR A 156 8.11 -2.57 -4.43
CA THR A 156 7.51 -1.53 -5.26
C THR A 156 7.61 -1.88 -6.74
N LYS A 157 6.68 -1.34 -7.54
CA LYS A 157 6.68 -1.49 -9.00
C LYS A 157 7.99 -0.99 -9.59
N ASP A 158 8.47 -1.70 -10.59
CA ASP A 158 9.56 -1.27 -11.46
C ASP A 158 9.00 -0.73 -12.78
N PRO A 159 9.69 0.19 -13.46
CA PRO A 159 9.24 0.66 -14.78
C PRO A 159 9.02 -0.47 -15.77
N SER A 160 9.90 -1.47 -15.76
CA SER A 160 9.84 -2.66 -16.63
C SER A 160 8.70 -3.64 -16.32
N ASP A 161 8.02 -3.49 -15.18
CA ASP A 161 6.79 -4.25 -14.88
C ASP A 161 5.58 -3.72 -15.66
N LEU A 162 5.65 -2.48 -16.13
CA LEU A 162 4.53 -1.73 -16.68
C LEU A 162 4.72 -1.39 -18.16
N ALA A 163 5.94 -1.17 -18.59
CA ALA A 163 6.29 -0.75 -19.95
C ALA A 163 7.30 -1.71 -20.57
N THR A 164 7.24 -1.86 -21.88
CA THR A 164 8.24 -2.58 -22.65
C THR A 164 9.26 -1.62 -23.25
N ASP A 165 10.33 -2.13 -23.85
CA ASP A 165 11.41 -1.34 -24.44
C ASP A 165 10.91 -0.21 -25.34
N ASN A 166 11.42 1.01 -25.10
CA ASN A 166 11.11 2.24 -25.82
C ASN A 166 9.61 2.61 -25.81
N SER A 167 8.86 2.21 -24.78
CA SER A 167 7.46 2.55 -24.64
C SER A 167 7.19 3.41 -23.40
N LEU A 168 6.12 4.18 -23.48
CA LEU A 168 5.55 4.95 -22.37
C LEU A 168 4.24 4.30 -21.93
N TYR A 169 4.17 3.92 -20.66
CA TYR A 169 2.95 3.49 -20.01
C TYR A 169 2.38 4.63 -19.16
N GLN A 170 1.06 4.80 -19.18
CA GLN A 170 0.37 5.75 -18.32
C GLN A 170 -0.95 5.15 -17.84
N SER A 171 -1.29 5.39 -16.58
CA SER A 171 -2.59 5.00 -16.03
C SER A 171 -3.11 6.03 -15.04
N ILE A 172 -4.44 6.10 -14.96
CA ILE A 172 -5.17 6.83 -13.94
C ILE A 172 -6.08 5.84 -13.25
N THR A 173 -5.98 5.76 -11.95
CA THR A 173 -6.84 4.93 -11.10
C THR A 173 -7.68 5.83 -10.21
N ALA A 174 -9.00 5.67 -10.26
CA ALA A 174 -9.91 6.32 -9.34
C ALA A 174 -10.68 5.24 -8.58
N GLY A 175 -10.82 5.40 -7.28
CA GLY A 175 -11.53 4.49 -6.40
C GLY A 175 -12.43 5.24 -5.44
N TYR A 176 -13.54 4.59 -5.07
CA TYR A 176 -14.44 5.04 -4.02
C TYR A 176 -14.90 3.83 -3.23
N ASP A 177 -14.77 3.91 -1.92
CA ASP A 177 -15.23 2.90 -0.96
C ASP A 177 -16.41 3.46 -0.18
N SER A 178 -17.59 2.85 -0.36
CA SER A 178 -18.82 3.32 0.26
C SER A 178 -18.91 3.04 1.75
N ASP A 179 -18.16 2.06 2.27
CA ASP A 179 -18.19 1.70 3.69
C ASP A 179 -17.54 2.77 4.58
N ASN A 180 -16.61 3.51 4.00
CA ASN A 180 -15.82 4.52 4.70
C ASN A 180 -15.86 5.88 3.99
N GLU A 181 -16.66 6.04 2.95
CA GLU A 181 -16.68 7.23 2.09
C GLU A 181 -15.28 7.65 1.61
N HIS A 182 -14.35 6.69 1.51
CA HIS A 182 -12.99 6.95 1.06
C HIS A 182 -12.95 7.16 -0.44
N SER A 183 -12.28 8.21 -0.88
CA SER A 183 -11.97 8.41 -2.28
C SER A 183 -10.46 8.33 -2.54
N LYS A 184 -10.10 7.86 -3.73
CA LYS A 184 -8.72 7.72 -4.18
C LYS A 184 -8.58 8.15 -5.61
N LEU A 185 -7.52 8.91 -5.90
CA LEU A 185 -7.08 9.21 -7.25
C LEU A 185 -5.58 8.99 -7.34
N SER A 186 -5.15 8.17 -8.30
CA SER A 186 -3.74 7.89 -8.56
C SER A 186 -3.41 8.08 -10.03
N TYR A 187 -2.28 8.71 -10.31
CA TYR A 187 -1.67 8.78 -11.63
C TYR A 187 -0.32 8.08 -11.61
N LEU A 188 -0.07 7.23 -12.58
CA LEU A 188 1.18 6.53 -12.76
C LEU A 188 1.66 6.68 -14.21
N ALA A 189 2.95 6.98 -14.39
CA ALA A 189 3.63 6.92 -15.67
C ALA A 189 4.95 6.18 -15.54
N ALA A 190 5.26 5.34 -16.51
CA ALA A 190 6.52 4.59 -16.58
C ALA A 190 7.06 4.61 -18.01
N ASN A 191 8.38 4.67 -18.12
CA ASN A 191 9.10 4.60 -19.40
C ASN A 191 10.29 3.67 -19.26
N VAL A 192 10.50 2.84 -20.27
CA VAL A 192 11.65 1.96 -20.39
C VAL A 192 12.42 2.31 -21.65
N GLY A 193 13.68 2.68 -21.51
CA GLY A 193 14.61 2.92 -22.60
C GLY A 193 15.81 1.97 -22.52
N GLU A 194 16.72 2.02 -23.49
CA GLU A 194 17.84 1.08 -23.59
C GLU A 194 18.76 1.06 -22.35
N ARG A 195 18.99 2.18 -21.70
CA ARG A 195 19.86 2.31 -20.52
C ARG A 195 19.22 3.02 -19.35
N MET A 196 18.04 3.59 -19.54
CA MET A 196 17.39 4.42 -18.54
C MET A 196 15.93 4.06 -18.45
N GLU A 197 15.48 3.77 -17.26
CA GLU A 197 14.09 3.51 -16.95
C GLU A 197 13.61 4.50 -15.89
N GLY A 198 12.36 4.89 -15.96
CA GLY A 198 11.75 5.83 -15.01
C GLY A 198 10.32 5.52 -14.71
N LEU A 199 9.92 5.74 -13.46
CA LEU A 199 8.55 5.64 -12.99
C LEU A 199 8.24 6.81 -12.07
N ILE A 200 7.08 7.40 -12.26
CA ILE A 200 6.46 8.36 -11.34
C ILE A 200 5.06 7.89 -10.98
N GLN A 201 4.72 7.98 -9.73
CA GLN A 201 3.36 7.79 -9.23
C GLN A 201 3.01 8.88 -8.24
N VAL A 202 1.78 9.40 -8.35
CA VAL A 202 1.19 10.36 -7.42
C VAL A 202 -0.17 9.85 -7.04
N THR A 203 -0.45 9.77 -5.74
CA THR A 203 -1.73 9.30 -5.21
C THR A 203 -2.25 10.29 -4.19
N THR A 204 -3.56 10.56 -4.22
CA THR A 204 -4.28 11.30 -3.19
C THR A 204 -5.44 10.46 -2.69
N ARG A 205 -5.74 10.55 -1.40
CA ARG A 205 -6.87 9.88 -0.74
C ARG A 205 -7.55 10.83 0.22
N ASP A 206 -8.88 10.85 0.14
CA ASP A 206 -9.73 11.42 1.18
C ASP A 206 -10.23 10.26 2.05
N LEU A 207 -10.16 10.41 3.36
CA LEU A 207 -10.46 9.38 4.34
C LEU A 207 -11.53 9.89 5.30
N SER A 208 -12.49 9.05 5.64
CA SER A 208 -13.56 9.36 6.61
C SER A 208 -13.70 8.22 7.63
N GLU A 209 -14.58 8.40 8.61
CA GLU A 209 -14.90 7.33 9.56
C GLU A 209 -15.60 6.16 8.88
N THR A 210 -15.36 4.97 9.43
CA THR A 210 -16.12 3.77 9.05
C THR A 210 -17.54 3.86 9.58
N GLU A 211 -18.53 3.67 8.71
CA GLU A 211 -19.92 3.56 9.13
C GLU A 211 -20.10 2.36 10.06
N LEU A 212 -20.80 2.59 11.17
CA LEU A 212 -21.13 1.52 12.10
C LEU A 212 -22.54 1.02 11.81
N HIS A 213 -22.75 -0.29 11.96
CA HIS A 213 -24.08 -0.88 11.87
C HIS A 213 -25.01 -0.24 12.89
N ASP A 214 -26.30 -0.06 12.54
CA ASP A 214 -27.33 0.60 13.38
C ASP A 214 -27.45 0.01 14.79
N ASP A 215 -27.15 -1.28 14.94
CA ASP A 215 -27.17 -1.98 16.23
C ASP A 215 -25.87 -1.82 17.04
N ALA A 216 -24.91 -1.03 16.58
CA ALA A 216 -23.66 -0.84 17.30
C ALA A 216 -23.89 -0.17 18.64
N THR A 217 -23.36 -0.78 19.69
CA THR A 217 -23.45 -0.24 21.07
C THR A 217 -22.46 0.87 21.35
N LYS A 218 -21.44 1.01 20.52
CA LYS A 218 -20.42 2.06 20.62
C LYS A 218 -20.79 3.24 19.72
N LYS A 219 -20.48 4.43 20.18
CA LYS A 219 -20.58 5.64 19.36
C LYS A 219 -19.46 5.65 18.33
N PRO A 220 -19.72 6.09 17.08
CA PRO A 220 -18.67 6.30 16.11
C PRO A 220 -17.70 7.37 16.59
N ASN A 221 -16.44 7.27 16.15
CA ASN A 221 -15.45 8.31 16.28
C ASN A 221 -15.39 9.08 14.94
N PRO A 222 -16.05 10.24 14.84
CA PRO A 222 -15.98 11.05 13.62
C PRO A 222 -14.53 11.32 13.25
N PHE A 223 -14.19 11.05 12.00
CA PHE A 223 -12.86 11.19 11.44
C PHE A 223 -12.94 11.80 10.05
N SER A 224 -12.03 12.71 9.76
CA SER A 224 -11.78 13.27 8.42
C SER A 224 -10.29 13.40 8.23
N GLY A 225 -9.77 12.91 7.13
CA GLY A 225 -8.35 12.97 6.86
C GLY A 225 -8.01 12.92 5.37
N GLU A 226 -6.81 13.36 5.07
CA GLU A 226 -6.24 13.33 3.74
C GLU A 226 -4.88 12.62 3.77
N GLN A 227 -4.57 11.92 2.70
CA GLN A 227 -3.27 11.30 2.50
C GLN A 227 -2.81 11.57 1.07
N SER A 228 -1.54 11.94 0.93
CA SER A 228 -0.91 12.06 -0.38
C SER A 228 0.41 11.30 -0.42
N SER A 229 0.76 10.80 -1.61
CA SER A 229 2.04 10.17 -1.85
C SER A 229 2.62 10.57 -3.20
N VAL A 230 3.95 10.72 -3.23
CA VAL A 230 4.74 10.90 -4.45
C VAL A 230 5.85 9.88 -4.46
N PHE A 231 5.89 9.07 -5.51
CA PHE A 231 6.91 8.05 -5.69
C PHE A 231 7.64 8.24 -7.01
N LEU A 232 8.97 8.22 -6.97
CA LEU A 232 9.83 8.30 -8.14
C LEU A 232 10.82 7.14 -8.07
N LYS A 233 10.96 6.39 -9.15
CA LYS A 233 12.01 5.37 -9.29
C LYS A 233 12.70 5.56 -10.64
N GLY A 234 14.03 5.67 -10.60
CA GLY A 234 14.87 5.73 -11.78
C GLY A 234 15.90 4.61 -11.75
N LYS A 235 16.07 3.92 -12.86
CA LYS A 235 17.12 2.90 -13.04
C LYS A 235 18.04 3.32 -14.17
N TYR A 236 19.31 3.12 -14.00
CA TYR A 236 20.34 3.43 -15.01
C TYR A 236 21.33 2.27 -15.13
N LEU A 237 21.47 1.73 -16.33
CA LEU A 237 22.42 0.69 -16.65
C LEU A 237 23.80 1.32 -16.93
N ILE A 238 24.71 1.24 -15.96
CA ILE A 238 26.06 1.77 -16.06
C ILE A 238 26.89 0.92 -17.03
N SER A 239 26.77 -0.41 -16.91
CA SER A 239 27.36 -1.40 -17.81
C SER A 239 26.44 -2.62 -17.90
N ASP A 240 26.76 -3.59 -18.76
CA ASP A 240 25.94 -4.78 -18.94
C ASP A 240 25.72 -5.59 -17.64
N ASN A 241 26.61 -5.42 -16.65
CA ASN A 241 26.58 -6.14 -15.38
C ASN A 241 26.41 -5.24 -14.16
N LEU A 242 26.19 -3.93 -14.34
CA LEU A 242 26.07 -2.98 -13.23
C LEU A 242 24.93 -2.01 -13.49
N GLY A 243 23.91 -2.10 -12.67
CA GLY A 243 22.77 -1.18 -12.59
C GLY A 243 22.84 -0.27 -11.36
N LEU A 244 22.21 0.88 -11.49
CA LEU A 244 21.99 1.86 -10.43
C LEU A 244 20.49 2.11 -10.33
N THR A 245 19.93 1.99 -9.15
CA THR A 245 18.51 2.34 -8.87
C THR A 245 18.44 3.45 -7.83
N LEU A 246 17.75 4.53 -8.17
CA LEU A 246 17.41 5.62 -7.25
C LEU A 246 15.91 5.63 -7.03
N THR A 247 15.49 5.63 -5.77
CA THR A 247 14.09 5.73 -5.39
C THR A 247 13.89 6.92 -4.45
N PHE A 248 12.83 7.69 -4.69
CA PHE A 248 12.31 8.71 -3.80
C PHE A 248 10.86 8.38 -3.48
N ASP A 249 10.49 8.39 -2.21
CA ASP A 249 9.14 8.10 -1.71
C ASP A 249 8.82 9.13 -0.62
N ASN A 250 7.86 9.99 -0.89
CA ASN A 250 7.29 10.93 0.06
C ASN A 250 5.85 10.53 0.34
N GLN A 251 5.47 10.55 1.60
CA GLN A 251 4.08 10.38 2.04
C GLN A 251 3.76 11.43 3.09
N GLU A 252 2.60 12.04 2.94
CA GLU A 252 2.05 13.02 3.86
C GLU A 252 0.64 12.58 4.27
N TRP A 253 0.28 12.86 5.50
CA TRP A 253 -1.05 12.61 6.03
C TRP A 253 -1.46 13.69 7.02
N GLU A 254 -2.74 13.95 7.04
CA GLU A 254 -3.40 14.88 7.94
C GLU A 254 -4.75 14.28 8.33
N GLY A 255 -5.17 14.43 9.58
CA GLY A 255 -6.47 13.92 10.00
C GLY A 255 -6.94 14.44 11.35
N ASP A 256 -8.20 14.78 11.38
CA ASP A 256 -8.94 15.18 12.57
C ASP A 256 -9.82 14.04 13.07
N ILE A 257 -9.76 13.75 14.38
CA ILE A 257 -10.62 12.75 15.00
C ILE A 257 -11.28 13.26 16.27
N LYS A 258 -12.55 12.87 16.44
CA LYS A 258 -13.28 13.07 17.69
C LYS A 258 -13.51 11.71 18.36
N LEU A 259 -12.81 11.48 19.47
CA LEU A 259 -12.84 10.20 20.21
C LEU A 259 -14.10 10.10 21.06
N SER A 260 -15.24 9.87 20.41
CA SER A 260 -16.53 9.72 21.10
C SER A 260 -16.61 8.44 21.92
N SER A 261 -15.84 7.40 21.53
CA SER A 261 -15.74 6.13 22.28
C SER A 261 -15.06 6.26 23.63
N ASP A 262 -14.24 7.29 23.82
CA ASP A 262 -13.44 7.50 25.05
C ASP A 262 -14.13 8.44 26.03
N LEU A 263 -15.33 8.93 25.66
CA LEU A 263 -16.10 9.77 26.57
C LEU A 263 -16.75 8.94 27.68
N GLY A 264 -16.72 9.47 28.92
CA GLY A 264 -17.31 8.84 30.07
C GLY A 264 -16.32 8.68 31.22
N THR A 265 -16.66 7.83 32.16
CA THR A 265 -15.84 7.58 33.34
C THR A 265 -15.09 6.26 33.19
N SER A 266 -13.78 6.32 33.28
CA SER A 266 -12.91 5.14 33.24
C SER A 266 -11.81 5.19 34.30
N GLY A 267 -11.25 4.05 34.63
CA GLY A 267 -10.09 3.90 35.47
C GLY A 267 -10.36 3.50 36.91
N TYR A 268 -9.42 2.75 37.49
CA TYR A 268 -9.37 2.34 38.88
C TYR A 268 -7.91 2.50 39.35
N PRO A 269 -7.65 3.06 40.54
CA PRO A 269 -8.55 3.47 41.62
C PRO A 269 -9.09 4.90 41.50
N GLN A 270 -8.63 5.69 40.52
CA GLN A 270 -9.08 7.07 40.32
C GLN A 270 -10.03 7.14 39.14
N MET A 271 -11.29 7.49 39.38
CA MET A 271 -12.24 7.72 38.34
C MET A 271 -11.89 9.00 37.57
N ILE A 272 -11.49 8.85 36.31
CA ILE A 272 -11.30 9.96 35.39
C ILE A 272 -12.54 10.04 34.49
N SER A 273 -13.17 11.21 34.47
CA SER A 273 -14.28 11.49 33.57
C SER A 273 -13.79 12.30 32.38
N THR A 274 -13.83 11.70 31.20
CA THR A 274 -13.51 12.36 29.94
C THR A 274 -14.75 12.96 29.34
N THR A 275 -14.81 14.28 29.19
CA THR A 275 -15.94 15.01 28.63
C THR A 275 -15.73 15.43 27.18
N SER A 276 -14.49 15.51 26.71
CA SER A 276 -14.11 15.78 25.32
C SER A 276 -12.77 15.16 25.04
N ALA A 277 -12.63 14.52 23.89
CA ALA A 277 -11.38 14.01 23.37
C ALA A 277 -11.36 14.25 21.86
N ILE A 278 -10.39 15.03 21.40
CA ILE A 278 -10.13 15.34 19.99
C ILE A 278 -8.66 15.08 19.70
N GLY A 279 -8.35 14.64 18.50
CA GLY A 279 -6.99 14.50 18.00
C GLY A 279 -6.88 15.22 16.66
N ASP A 280 -5.74 15.85 16.48
CA ASP A 280 -5.27 16.44 15.23
C ASP A 280 -3.94 15.75 14.96
N ASP A 281 -3.81 15.08 13.84
CA ASP A 281 -2.72 14.16 13.54
C ASP A 281 -2.18 14.43 12.14
N ASP A 282 -1.03 15.05 12.09
CA ASP A 282 -0.30 15.32 10.86
C ASP A 282 1.08 14.67 10.86
N GLY A 283 1.57 14.33 9.70
CA GLY A 283 2.91 13.81 9.57
C GLY A 283 3.35 13.61 8.13
N SER A 284 4.64 13.37 8.00
CA SER A 284 5.25 13.06 6.72
C SER A 284 6.33 12.01 6.86
N ARG A 285 6.59 11.30 5.78
CA ARG A 285 7.72 10.38 5.67
C ARG A 285 8.40 10.58 4.32
N ASP A 286 9.69 10.87 4.38
CA ASP A 286 10.57 10.93 3.22
C ASP A 286 11.54 9.76 3.23
N ARG A 287 11.69 9.10 2.09
CA ARG A 287 12.66 8.04 1.90
C ARG A 287 13.41 8.22 0.58
N VAL A 288 14.72 8.21 0.65
CA VAL A 288 15.60 8.15 -0.51
C VAL A 288 16.43 6.88 -0.42
N THR A 289 16.43 6.10 -1.47
CA THR A 289 17.22 4.86 -1.54
C THR A 289 18.07 4.86 -2.81
N LEU A 290 19.34 4.51 -2.64
CA LEU A 290 20.27 4.27 -3.73
C LEU A 290 20.76 2.84 -3.63
N SER A 291 20.57 2.05 -4.68
CA SER A 291 21.06 0.68 -4.76
C SER A 291 21.86 0.42 -6.03
N PHE A 292 22.75 -0.55 -5.92
CA PHE A 292 23.55 -1.05 -7.03
C PHE A 292 23.22 -2.52 -7.24
N ASP A 293 22.88 -2.87 -8.46
CA ASP A 293 22.53 -4.22 -8.87
C ASP A 293 23.70 -4.79 -9.70
N PHE A 294 24.20 -5.94 -9.29
CA PHE A 294 25.27 -6.67 -9.99
C PHE A 294 24.72 -7.99 -10.51
N SER A 295 24.84 -8.24 -11.80
CA SER A 295 24.43 -9.46 -12.50
C SER A 295 25.61 -10.28 -13.01
#